data_b1c40dd54ae482681cab8ba1b064f180
#
_entry.id   b1c40dd54ae482681cab8ba1b064f180
#
_cell.length_a   1.000
_cell.length_b   1.000
_cell.length_c   1.000
_cell.angle_alpha   90.00
_cell.angle_beta   90.00
_cell.angle_gamma   90.00
#
_symmetry.space_group_name_H-M   'P 1'
#
loop_
_entity.id
_entity.type
_entity.pdbx_description
1 polymer ?
#
loop_
_entity_poly.entity_id
_entity_poly.type
_entity_poly.pdbx_seq_one_letter_code
_entity_poly.pdbx_strand_id
1 'polypeptide(L)'
;MRLYGLLLCGWMTVSLQAQQIHDWENHHVLQINREPARAAFVPFAKQKGDCSMSLDGMWKFRWTPVPSERITDFYRTDFNDKDWKDFPVPANWEINGYGTPIYVSAGYPFKIDPPRVMGEPRTDYTTYKERNPVGQYRRTFVLPTGWEVNGQTFLRFEGVMSAFYVWINGERVGYSQGSMEPSEFNITDYEKSAYLLHNSEELNRLIEEELLDYYFQ
;
A
#
# COMPACT_ATOMS: atom_id res chain seq x y z
N MET A 1 -49.12 -9.46 54.65
CA MET A 1 -47.82 -8.85 54.23
C MET A 1 -47.29 -9.67 53.04
N ARG A 2 -47.50 -9.20 51.84
CA ARG A 2 -47.05 -9.90 50.55
C ARG A 2 -45.77 -9.22 50.06
N LEU A 3 -44.67 -9.95 50.12
CA LEU A 3 -43.43 -9.52 49.49
C LEU A 3 -43.50 -9.80 47.98
N TYR A 4 -43.33 -8.75 47.15
CA TYR A 4 -43.11 -8.87 45.74
C TYR A 4 -41.61 -8.82 45.46
N GLY A 5 -41.02 -9.94 45.00
CA GLY A 5 -39.65 -10.00 44.51
C GLY A 5 -39.57 -9.46 43.10
N LEU A 6 -38.85 -8.38 42.89
CA LEU A 6 -38.47 -7.86 41.57
C LEU A 6 -37.29 -8.67 41.04
N LEU A 7 -37.53 -9.47 40.01
CA LEU A 7 -36.47 -10.09 39.21
C LEU A 7 -35.94 -9.04 38.18
N LEU A 8 -34.78 -8.51 38.45
CA LEU A 8 -34.01 -7.71 37.48
C LEU A 8 -33.35 -8.66 36.49
N CYS A 9 -33.96 -8.81 35.31
CA CYS A 9 -33.33 -9.45 34.16
C CYS A 9 -32.32 -8.48 33.55
N GLY A 10 -31.05 -8.64 33.86
CA GLY A 10 -29.96 -7.91 33.24
C GLY A 10 -29.77 -8.40 31.79
N TRP A 11 -30.11 -7.57 30.83
CA TRP A 11 -29.77 -7.81 29.45
C TRP A 11 -28.27 -7.54 29.25
N MET A 12 -27.45 -8.60 29.15
CA MET A 12 -26.10 -8.51 28.64
C MET A 12 -26.18 -8.31 27.12
N THR A 13 -26.02 -7.10 26.67
CA THR A 13 -25.75 -6.82 25.24
C THR A 13 -24.34 -7.28 24.94
N VAL A 14 -24.19 -8.47 24.38
CA VAL A 14 -22.95 -8.91 23.78
C VAL A 14 -22.79 -8.10 22.49
N SER A 15 -21.95 -7.07 22.49
CA SER A 15 -21.55 -6.37 21.30
C SER A 15 -20.69 -7.34 20.48
N LEU A 16 -21.28 -7.99 19.47
CA LEU A 16 -20.52 -8.64 18.41
C LEU A 16 -19.82 -7.52 17.65
N GLN A 17 -18.58 -7.23 17.99
CA GLN A 17 -17.71 -6.51 17.09
C GLN A 17 -17.47 -7.43 15.91
N ALA A 18 -18.09 -7.12 14.77
CA ALA A 18 -17.75 -7.74 13.51
C ALA A 18 -16.26 -7.48 13.28
N GLN A 19 -15.46 -8.53 13.27
CA GLN A 19 -14.03 -8.46 12.98
C GLN A 19 -13.92 -7.91 11.56
N GLN A 20 -13.33 -6.73 11.42
CA GLN A 20 -13.15 -6.10 10.10
C GLN A 20 -12.18 -6.98 9.30
N ILE A 21 -12.71 -7.65 8.30
CA ILE A 21 -11.91 -8.46 7.37
C ILE A 21 -11.10 -7.49 6.53
N HIS A 22 -9.78 -7.65 6.53
CA HIS A 22 -8.90 -6.86 5.68
C HIS A 22 -9.04 -7.26 4.21
N ASP A 23 -8.78 -6.34 3.28
CA ASP A 23 -8.91 -6.64 1.85
C ASP A 23 -8.02 -7.81 1.42
N TRP A 24 -6.80 -7.93 1.97
CA TRP A 24 -5.89 -9.06 1.70
C TRP A 24 -6.33 -10.42 2.29
N GLU A 25 -7.33 -10.42 3.15
CA GLU A 25 -7.96 -11.63 3.72
C GLU A 25 -9.30 -11.95 3.05
N ASN A 26 -9.74 -11.09 2.12
CA ASN A 26 -11.03 -11.22 1.45
C ASN A 26 -10.82 -11.58 -0.03
N HIS A 27 -11.08 -12.83 -0.38
CA HIS A 27 -10.94 -13.35 -1.74
C HIS A 27 -11.89 -12.68 -2.78
N HIS A 28 -12.87 -11.90 -2.35
CA HIS A 28 -13.72 -11.13 -3.24
C HIS A 28 -13.13 -9.77 -3.62
N VAL A 29 -12.08 -9.31 -2.92
CA VAL A 29 -11.43 -8.03 -3.15
C VAL A 29 -10.05 -8.27 -3.76
N LEU A 30 -9.98 -8.22 -5.08
CA LEU A 30 -8.71 -8.38 -5.82
C LEU A 30 -8.07 -7.04 -6.16
N GLN A 31 -8.88 -5.99 -6.24
CA GLN A 31 -8.42 -4.63 -6.59
C GLN A 31 -9.40 -3.57 -6.10
N ILE A 32 -8.89 -2.38 -5.84
CA ILE A 32 -9.67 -1.16 -5.56
C ILE A 32 -9.03 -0.04 -6.36
N ASN A 33 -9.81 0.67 -7.17
CA ASN A 33 -9.37 1.79 -8.02
C ASN A 33 -8.20 1.49 -8.98
N ARG A 34 -7.86 0.21 -9.21
CA ARG A 34 -6.91 -0.16 -10.24
C ARG A 34 -7.56 -0.02 -11.61
N GLU A 35 -6.84 0.61 -12.54
CA GLU A 35 -7.27 0.71 -13.93
C GLU A 35 -7.41 -0.68 -14.60
N PRO A 36 -8.32 -0.83 -15.54
CA PRO A 36 -8.41 -2.06 -16.32
C PRO A 36 -7.10 -2.40 -17.02
N ALA A 37 -6.74 -3.68 -17.02
CA ALA A 37 -5.55 -4.15 -17.70
C ALA A 37 -5.60 -3.80 -19.19
N ARG A 38 -4.52 -3.20 -19.70
CA ARG A 38 -4.39 -2.81 -21.11
C ARG A 38 -3.02 -3.14 -21.65
N ALA A 39 -2.94 -3.43 -22.93
CA ALA A 39 -1.65 -3.46 -23.62
C ALA A 39 -1.12 -2.02 -23.70
N ALA A 40 0.05 -1.80 -23.14
CA ALA A 40 0.73 -0.52 -23.20
C ALA A 40 2.09 -0.71 -23.86
N PHE A 41 2.42 0.14 -24.83
CA PHE A 41 3.78 0.23 -25.38
C PHE A 41 4.09 1.69 -25.70
N VAL A 42 5.35 2.04 -25.57
CA VAL A 42 5.85 3.35 -26.01
C VAL A 42 6.39 3.17 -27.43
N PRO A 43 5.67 3.64 -28.46
CA PRO A 43 6.04 3.35 -29.86
C PRO A 43 7.35 4.00 -30.29
N PHE A 44 7.79 5.04 -29.58
CA PHE A 44 9.03 5.76 -29.87
C PHE A 44 9.74 6.14 -28.57
N ALA A 45 10.87 5.53 -28.33
CA ALA A 45 11.64 5.67 -27.09
C ALA A 45 12.21 7.09 -26.83
N LYS A 46 12.06 8.05 -27.73
CA LYS A 46 12.63 9.41 -27.61
C LYS A 46 11.82 10.44 -28.38
N GLN A 47 10.52 10.49 -28.21
CA GLN A 47 9.77 11.64 -28.71
C GLN A 47 9.88 12.81 -27.73
N LYS A 48 10.00 14.02 -28.31
CA LYS A 48 9.91 15.28 -27.60
C LYS A 48 8.53 15.36 -26.94
N GLY A 49 8.47 15.25 -25.61
CA GLY A 49 7.21 15.13 -24.85
C GLY A 49 7.03 13.76 -24.19
N ASP A 50 8.12 13.07 -23.85
CA ASP A 50 8.05 11.87 -23.02
C ASP A 50 7.46 12.26 -21.67
N CYS A 51 6.19 11.88 -21.47
CA CYS A 51 5.40 12.21 -20.27
C CYS A 51 5.56 11.11 -19.22
N SER A 52 6.73 10.54 -19.06
CA SER A 52 7.02 9.52 -18.06
C SER A 52 8.19 9.91 -17.17
N MET A 53 8.07 9.58 -15.89
CA MET A 53 9.11 9.77 -14.89
C MET A 53 9.30 8.46 -14.14
N SER A 54 10.55 7.98 -14.05
CA SER A 54 10.85 6.80 -13.23
C SER A 54 10.92 7.18 -11.76
N LEU A 55 10.29 6.37 -10.92
CA LEU A 55 10.38 6.42 -9.47
C LEU A 55 11.36 5.37 -8.91
N ASP A 56 12.14 4.71 -9.77
CA ASP A 56 13.21 3.81 -9.33
C ASP A 56 14.27 4.56 -8.51
N GLY A 57 14.88 3.87 -7.57
CA GLY A 57 15.95 4.43 -6.74
C GLY A 57 15.80 4.09 -5.27
N MET A 58 16.31 4.96 -4.39
CA MET A 58 16.28 4.71 -2.95
C MET A 58 14.98 5.24 -2.36
N TRP A 59 14.31 4.40 -1.58
CA TRP A 59 13.07 4.69 -0.85
C TRP A 59 13.28 4.49 0.64
N LYS A 60 12.57 5.19 1.48
CA LYS A 60 12.47 4.87 2.89
C LYS A 60 11.66 3.59 3.05
N PHE A 61 12.16 2.67 3.86
CA PHE A 61 11.62 1.33 4.00
C PHE A 61 11.59 0.85 5.44
N ARG A 62 10.48 0.21 5.78
CA ARG A 62 10.30 -0.53 7.03
C ARG A 62 9.71 -1.89 6.74
N TRP A 63 10.32 -2.92 7.24
CA TRP A 63 9.84 -4.30 7.16
C TRP A 63 9.34 -4.78 8.52
N THR A 64 8.26 -5.55 8.53
CA THR A 64 7.72 -6.21 9.73
C THR A 64 7.36 -7.67 9.42
N PRO A 65 7.58 -8.59 10.37
CA PRO A 65 7.36 -10.02 10.13
C PRO A 65 5.88 -10.41 10.05
N VAL A 66 4.99 -9.56 10.57
CA VAL A 66 3.55 -9.80 10.63
C VAL A 66 2.76 -8.52 10.39
N PRO A 67 1.55 -8.59 9.81
CA PRO A 67 0.75 -7.41 9.51
C PRO A 67 0.34 -6.59 10.74
N SER A 68 0.21 -7.23 11.91
CA SER A 68 -0.17 -6.54 13.15
C SER A 68 0.89 -5.58 13.68
N GLU A 69 2.14 -5.73 13.24
CA GLU A 69 3.26 -4.87 13.67
C GLU A 69 3.52 -3.69 12.71
N ARG A 70 2.75 -3.61 11.60
CA ARG A 70 2.87 -2.48 10.68
C ARG A 70 2.47 -1.18 11.35
N ILE A 71 3.05 -0.08 10.91
CA ILE A 71 2.62 1.26 11.31
C ILE A 71 1.36 1.62 10.50
N THR A 72 0.25 1.87 11.16
CA THR A 72 -1.06 2.04 10.50
C THR A 72 -1.30 3.43 9.94
N ASP A 73 -0.52 4.41 10.36
CA ASP A 73 -0.63 5.82 9.97
C ASP A 73 0.62 6.34 9.23
N PHE A 74 1.47 5.44 8.74
CA PHE A 74 2.72 5.77 8.07
C PHE A 74 2.53 6.60 6.78
N TYR A 75 1.33 6.57 6.21
CA TYR A 75 0.98 7.29 4.99
C TYR A 75 0.72 8.79 5.19
N ARG A 76 0.68 9.26 6.43
CA ARG A 76 0.46 10.67 6.73
C ARG A 76 1.62 11.52 6.22
N THR A 77 1.32 12.69 5.71
CA THR A 77 2.32 13.63 5.20
C THR A 77 3.26 14.14 6.29
N ASP A 78 2.76 14.27 7.53
CA ASP A 78 3.53 14.67 8.71
C ASP A 78 4.25 13.51 9.44
N PHE A 79 4.23 12.31 8.86
CA PHE A 79 4.87 11.15 9.47
C PHE A 79 6.40 11.25 9.44
N ASN A 80 7.04 11.00 10.57
CA ASN A 80 8.50 11.04 10.69
C ASN A 80 9.12 9.67 10.37
N ASP A 81 9.75 9.55 9.22
CA ASP A 81 10.42 8.34 8.72
C ASP A 81 11.95 8.38 8.82
N LYS A 82 12.52 9.31 9.58
CA LYS A 82 13.99 9.49 9.70
C LYS A 82 14.72 8.23 10.14
N ASP A 83 14.06 7.39 10.95
CA ASP A 83 14.65 6.13 11.45
C ASP A 83 14.45 4.95 10.48
N TRP A 84 13.74 5.16 9.38
CA TRP A 84 13.55 4.14 8.36
C TRP A 84 14.82 3.94 7.54
N LYS A 85 15.04 2.72 7.07
CA LYS A 85 16.19 2.38 6.25
C LYS A 85 15.97 2.80 4.81
N ASP A 86 17.05 3.11 4.12
CA ASP A 86 17.02 3.26 2.67
C ASP A 86 17.03 1.89 2.01
N PHE A 87 16.17 1.72 1.02
CA PHE A 87 15.99 0.47 0.29
C PHE A 87 15.91 0.72 -1.22
N PRO A 88 16.66 -0.03 -2.04
CA PRO A 88 16.60 0.14 -3.49
C PRO A 88 15.26 -0.39 -4.04
N VAL A 89 14.64 0.37 -4.92
CA VAL A 89 13.45 -0.03 -5.67
C VAL A 89 13.77 0.09 -7.17
N PRO A 90 13.54 -0.96 -7.98
CA PRO A 90 13.04 -2.28 -7.62
C PRO A 90 14.08 -3.19 -6.95
N ALA A 91 13.65 -3.97 -5.96
CA ALA A 91 14.49 -5.02 -5.37
C ALA A 91 13.65 -6.06 -4.60
N ASN A 92 14.24 -7.22 -4.33
CA ASN A 92 13.64 -8.23 -3.46
C ASN A 92 14.14 -8.03 -2.02
N TRP A 93 13.25 -8.27 -1.05
CA TRP A 93 13.55 -8.12 0.37
C TRP A 93 14.66 -9.06 0.82
N GLU A 94 14.57 -10.31 0.42
CA GLU A 94 15.39 -11.40 0.92
C GLU A 94 16.88 -11.20 0.58
N ILE A 95 17.19 -10.71 -0.61
CA ILE A 95 18.57 -10.40 -1.01
C ILE A 95 19.12 -9.15 -0.33
N ASN A 96 18.23 -8.34 0.25
CA ASN A 96 18.59 -7.16 1.05
C ASN A 96 18.52 -7.42 2.55
N GLY A 97 18.40 -8.69 2.97
CA GLY A 97 18.49 -9.10 4.37
C GLY A 97 17.19 -9.03 5.15
N TYR A 98 16.03 -8.98 4.49
CA TYR A 98 14.72 -8.98 5.11
C TYR A 98 13.94 -10.26 4.77
N GLY A 99 13.39 -10.91 5.78
CA GLY A 99 12.57 -12.09 5.62
C GLY A 99 13.36 -13.35 5.24
N THR A 100 12.63 -14.38 4.87
CA THR A 100 13.16 -15.69 4.49
C THR A 100 12.80 -15.98 3.02
N PRO A 101 13.76 -16.34 2.17
CA PRO A 101 13.47 -16.73 0.79
C PRO A 101 12.53 -17.93 0.74
N ILE A 102 11.42 -17.80 0.04
CA ILE A 102 10.46 -18.87 -0.16
C ILE A 102 10.39 -19.19 -1.65
N TYR A 103 10.64 -20.44 -2.00
CA TYR A 103 10.39 -20.96 -3.33
C TYR A 103 9.26 -21.98 -3.30
N VAL A 104 8.16 -21.63 -3.98
CA VAL A 104 7.01 -22.51 -4.12
C VAL A 104 6.73 -22.72 -5.61
N SER A 105 7.16 -23.86 -6.16
CA SER A 105 6.88 -24.22 -7.55
C SER A 105 5.51 -24.90 -7.71
N ALA A 106 5.06 -25.58 -6.66
CA ALA A 106 3.75 -26.23 -6.61
C ALA A 106 3.21 -26.16 -5.19
N GLY A 107 1.99 -25.69 -5.05
CA GLY A 107 1.33 -25.57 -3.75
C GLY A 107 1.16 -24.11 -3.31
N TYR A 108 0.85 -23.94 -2.04
CA TYR A 108 0.52 -22.65 -1.45
C TYR A 108 1.26 -22.48 -0.12
N PRO A 109 1.82 -21.31 0.18
CA PRO A 109 2.65 -21.12 1.38
C PRO A 109 1.87 -21.16 2.69
N PHE A 110 0.55 -21.04 2.63
CA PHE A 110 -0.35 -21.15 3.78
C PHE A 110 -1.12 -22.46 3.75
N LYS A 111 -1.58 -22.91 4.90
CA LYS A 111 -2.56 -24.00 4.97
C LYS A 111 -3.88 -23.54 4.37
N ILE A 112 -4.51 -24.42 3.61
CA ILE A 112 -5.83 -24.14 3.03
C ILE A 112 -6.86 -24.21 4.17
N ASP A 113 -7.55 -23.09 4.42
CA ASP A 113 -8.56 -22.94 5.49
C ASP A 113 -9.72 -22.04 5.00
N PRO A 114 -10.56 -22.52 4.05
CA PRO A 114 -11.69 -21.73 3.58
C PRO A 114 -12.69 -21.40 4.70
N PRO A 115 -13.28 -20.21 4.74
CA PRO A 115 -13.17 -19.13 3.74
C PRO A 115 -11.97 -18.20 3.91
N ARG A 116 -11.04 -18.51 4.82
CA ARG A 116 -9.85 -17.71 5.05
C ARG A 116 -8.85 -17.91 3.92
N VAL A 117 -8.35 -16.82 3.35
CA VAL A 117 -7.31 -16.84 2.32
C VAL A 117 -5.91 -16.87 2.90
N MET A 118 -5.75 -16.47 4.15
CA MET A 118 -4.51 -16.55 4.89
C MET A 118 -4.72 -17.37 6.16
N GLY A 119 -4.35 -18.66 6.09
CA GLY A 119 -4.31 -19.54 7.22
C GLY A 119 -2.95 -19.48 7.95
N GLU A 120 -2.69 -20.49 8.79
CA GLU A 120 -1.37 -20.68 9.37
C GLU A 120 -0.31 -20.90 8.28
N PRO A 121 0.84 -20.20 8.31
CA PRO A 121 1.91 -20.46 7.36
C PRO A 121 2.46 -21.86 7.55
N ARG A 122 2.91 -22.44 6.46
CA ARG A 122 3.57 -23.75 6.51
C ARG A 122 4.96 -23.59 7.11
N THR A 123 5.27 -24.36 8.11
CA THR A 123 6.55 -24.30 8.85
C THR A 123 7.75 -24.76 8.02
N ASP A 124 7.51 -25.45 6.90
CA ASP A 124 8.52 -25.88 5.94
C ASP A 124 8.86 -24.81 4.89
N TYR A 125 8.12 -23.70 4.85
CA TYR A 125 8.34 -22.61 3.88
C TYR A 125 8.85 -21.32 4.51
N THR A 126 8.61 -21.09 5.80
CA THR A 126 9.00 -19.85 6.47
C THR A 126 9.41 -20.12 7.92
N THR A 127 10.09 -19.19 8.54
CA THR A 127 10.21 -19.23 9.98
C THR A 127 8.83 -19.04 10.59
N TYR A 128 8.54 -19.73 11.69
CA TYR A 128 7.24 -19.62 12.35
C TYR A 128 6.90 -18.18 12.81
N LYS A 129 7.91 -17.29 12.86
CA LYS A 129 7.79 -15.89 13.27
C LYS A 129 7.40 -14.96 12.12
N GLU A 130 7.64 -15.33 10.88
CA GLU A 130 7.37 -14.52 9.70
C GLU A 130 6.05 -14.96 9.08
N ARG A 131 4.96 -14.40 9.61
CA ARG A 131 3.60 -14.76 9.22
C ARG A 131 3.03 -13.67 8.34
N ASN A 132 3.29 -13.71 7.04
CA ASN A 132 2.88 -12.72 6.09
C ASN A 132 3.54 -11.36 6.35
N PRO A 133 4.85 -11.23 6.06
CA PRO A 133 5.59 -10.00 6.31
C PRO A 133 5.05 -8.82 5.49
N VAL A 134 5.23 -7.62 6.00
CA VAL A 134 4.80 -6.38 5.38
C VAL A 134 5.99 -5.47 5.18
N GLY A 135 6.15 -4.96 3.95
CA GLY A 135 7.06 -3.87 3.61
C GLY A 135 6.29 -2.58 3.45
N GLN A 136 6.68 -1.57 4.20
CA GLN A 136 6.15 -0.23 4.09
C GLN A 136 7.21 0.66 3.44
N TYR A 137 6.82 1.36 2.38
CA TYR A 137 7.70 2.17 1.56
C TYR A 137 7.23 3.62 1.56
N ARG A 138 8.17 4.55 1.59
CA ARG A 138 7.89 5.97 1.43
C ARG A 138 8.90 6.60 0.47
N ARG A 139 8.41 7.45 -0.39
CA ARG A 139 9.23 8.28 -1.27
C ARG A 139 8.58 9.61 -1.52
N THR A 140 9.37 10.63 -1.53
CA THR A 140 9.00 11.97 -1.94
C THR A 140 9.58 12.25 -3.33
N PHE A 141 8.81 12.87 -4.19
CA PHE A 141 9.28 13.30 -5.51
C PHE A 141 8.57 14.58 -5.97
N VAL A 142 9.16 15.23 -6.93
CA VAL A 142 8.62 16.45 -7.54
C VAL A 142 8.34 16.16 -9.01
N LEU A 143 7.16 16.54 -9.46
CA LEU A 143 6.81 16.44 -10.87
C LEU A 143 7.65 17.43 -11.70
N PRO A 144 8.11 17.04 -12.89
CA PRO A 144 8.88 17.94 -13.77
C PRO A 144 8.11 19.21 -14.13
N THR A 145 8.80 20.33 -14.26
CA THR A 145 8.21 21.57 -14.75
C THR A 145 7.59 21.35 -16.12
N GLY A 146 6.33 21.74 -16.28
CA GLY A 146 5.58 21.52 -17.52
C GLY A 146 4.89 20.17 -17.61
N TRP A 147 4.84 19.39 -16.51
CA TRP A 147 3.95 18.23 -16.40
C TRP A 147 2.51 18.69 -16.67
N GLU A 148 1.86 18.02 -17.62
CA GLU A 148 0.59 18.53 -18.13
C GLU A 148 -0.53 18.47 -17.10
N VAL A 149 -0.97 19.64 -16.65
CA VAL A 149 -2.06 19.82 -15.67
C VAL A 149 -3.44 19.44 -16.26
N ASN A 150 -3.54 19.40 -17.60
CA ASN A 150 -4.81 19.09 -18.30
C ASN A 150 -4.91 17.63 -18.79
N GLY A 151 -3.87 16.83 -18.55
CA GLY A 151 -3.86 15.42 -18.86
C GLY A 151 -4.35 14.55 -17.70
N GLN A 152 -4.19 13.25 -17.86
CA GLN A 152 -4.33 12.26 -16.80
C GLN A 152 -2.96 11.77 -16.41
N THR A 153 -2.71 11.68 -15.11
CA THR A 153 -1.48 11.10 -14.56
C THR A 153 -1.79 9.73 -13.98
N PHE A 154 -0.96 8.76 -14.37
CA PHE A 154 -1.09 7.40 -13.88
C PHE A 154 0.18 6.98 -13.15
N LEU A 155 0.02 6.41 -11.97
CA LEU A 155 1.07 5.72 -11.27
C LEU A 155 1.05 4.26 -11.69
N ARG A 156 2.17 3.77 -12.25
CA ARG A 156 2.29 2.42 -12.76
C ARG A 156 3.35 1.64 -11.99
N PHE A 157 2.95 0.46 -11.55
CA PHE A 157 3.81 -0.55 -10.96
C PHE A 157 3.98 -1.69 -11.95
N GLU A 158 5.21 -2.05 -12.31
CA GLU A 158 5.47 -3.15 -13.24
C GLU A 158 5.29 -4.53 -12.59
N GLY A 159 5.44 -4.62 -11.28
CA GLY A 159 5.18 -5.83 -10.52
C GLY A 159 5.44 -5.63 -9.04
N VAL A 160 4.47 -5.92 -8.20
CA VAL A 160 4.58 -5.88 -6.73
C VAL A 160 4.10 -7.20 -6.16
N MET A 161 4.94 -7.85 -5.37
CA MET A 161 4.64 -9.15 -4.78
C MET A 161 4.14 -8.98 -3.33
N SER A 162 2.98 -9.47 -2.98
CA SER A 162 1.95 -10.12 -3.80
C SER A 162 0.66 -9.29 -3.80
N ALA A 163 0.48 -8.43 -2.81
CA ALA A 163 -0.64 -7.52 -2.63
C ALA A 163 -0.13 -6.21 -2.03
N PHE A 164 -0.71 -5.09 -2.41
CA PHE A 164 -0.26 -3.79 -1.92
C PHE A 164 -1.36 -2.74 -1.94
N TYR A 165 -1.22 -1.77 -1.06
CA TYR A 165 -1.98 -0.54 -1.05
C TYR A 165 -1.13 0.63 -1.53
N VAL A 166 -1.79 1.65 -2.06
CA VAL A 166 -1.17 2.88 -2.52
C VAL A 166 -1.83 4.07 -1.84
N TRP A 167 -1.00 4.98 -1.35
CA TRP A 167 -1.42 6.29 -0.85
C TRP A 167 -0.63 7.38 -1.54
N ILE A 168 -1.24 8.53 -1.74
CA ILE A 168 -0.61 9.74 -2.26
C ILE A 168 -1.06 10.91 -1.40
N ASN A 169 -0.13 11.71 -0.91
CA ASN A 169 -0.39 12.89 -0.11
C ASN A 169 -1.31 12.62 1.11
N GLY A 170 -1.14 11.46 1.75
CA GLY A 170 -1.94 11.06 2.89
C GLY A 170 -3.28 10.41 2.54
N GLU A 171 -3.69 10.38 1.28
CA GLU A 171 -4.96 9.83 0.83
C GLU A 171 -4.78 8.45 0.20
N ARG A 172 -5.68 7.53 0.53
CA ARG A 172 -5.67 6.18 -0.05
C ARG A 172 -6.12 6.22 -1.50
N VAL A 173 -5.24 5.83 -2.41
CA VAL A 173 -5.52 5.73 -3.84
C VAL A 173 -6.18 4.40 -4.19
N GLY A 174 -5.59 3.28 -3.76
CA GLY A 174 -6.11 1.99 -4.17
C GLY A 174 -5.43 0.78 -3.56
N TYR A 175 -5.77 -0.38 -4.12
CA TYR A 175 -5.27 -1.70 -3.73
C TYR A 175 -5.16 -2.61 -4.95
N SER A 176 -4.16 -3.47 -4.99
CA SER A 176 -4.02 -4.48 -6.02
C SER A 176 -3.39 -5.76 -5.48
N GLN A 177 -3.73 -6.86 -6.14
CA GLN A 177 -3.09 -8.17 -6.01
C GLN A 177 -2.61 -8.64 -7.39
N GLY A 178 -1.65 -9.55 -7.41
CA GLY A 178 -1.11 -10.12 -8.65
C GLY A 178 0.36 -9.76 -8.84
N SER A 179 1.25 -10.71 -8.58
CA SER A 179 2.70 -10.49 -8.45
C SER A 179 3.42 -10.16 -9.76
N MET A 180 2.87 -10.60 -10.89
CA MET A 180 3.54 -10.57 -12.20
C MET A 180 2.82 -9.69 -13.22
N GLU A 181 1.83 -8.93 -12.79
CA GLU A 181 1.04 -8.08 -13.65
C GLU A 181 1.27 -6.60 -13.29
N PRO A 182 1.39 -5.74 -14.29
CA PRO A 182 1.40 -4.31 -14.04
C PRO A 182 0.09 -3.83 -13.41
N SER A 183 0.20 -2.89 -12.49
CA SER A 183 -0.95 -2.23 -11.87
C SER A 183 -0.84 -0.73 -12.10
N GLU A 184 -1.91 -0.13 -12.60
CA GLU A 184 -2.00 1.30 -12.86
C GLU A 184 -3.11 1.92 -12.01
N PHE A 185 -2.85 3.12 -11.50
CA PHE A 185 -3.80 3.91 -10.74
C PHE A 185 -3.84 5.33 -11.30
N ASN A 186 -5.03 5.86 -11.55
CA ASN A 186 -5.18 7.24 -11.92
C ASN A 186 -5.01 8.12 -10.68
N ILE A 187 -3.98 8.95 -10.68
CA ILE A 187 -3.63 9.81 -9.55
C ILE A 187 -3.88 11.30 -9.81
N THR A 188 -4.52 11.63 -10.93
CA THR A 188 -4.72 13.01 -11.40
C THR A 188 -5.35 13.92 -10.35
N ASP A 189 -6.32 13.44 -9.60
CA ASP A 189 -7.00 14.24 -8.59
C ASP A 189 -6.19 14.41 -7.31
N TYR A 190 -5.33 13.46 -7.00
CA TYR A 190 -4.42 13.51 -5.86
C TYR A 190 -3.27 14.50 -6.06
N GLU A 191 -2.83 14.69 -7.31
CA GLU A 191 -1.82 15.70 -7.67
C GLU A 191 -2.38 17.12 -7.67
N LYS A 192 -3.63 17.29 -8.10
CA LYS A 192 -4.28 18.60 -8.14
C LYS A 192 -4.38 19.25 -6.76
N SER A 193 -4.55 18.45 -5.72
CA SER A 193 -4.52 18.95 -4.35
C SER A 193 -3.19 19.61 -4.02
N ALA A 194 -2.08 19.02 -4.42
CA ALA A 194 -0.75 19.60 -4.27
C ALA A 194 -0.53 20.82 -5.17
N TYR A 195 -1.08 20.81 -6.40
CA TYR A 195 -0.95 21.91 -7.35
C TYR A 195 -1.81 23.14 -6.98
N LEU A 196 -3.02 22.94 -6.46
CA LEU A 196 -3.84 24.04 -5.95
C LEU A 196 -3.21 24.72 -4.74
N LEU A 197 -2.52 23.94 -3.96
CA LEU A 197 -1.63 24.44 -2.93
C LEU A 197 -0.45 25.25 -3.54
N HIS A 198 0.06 24.98 -4.71
CA HIS A 198 1.22 25.63 -5.37
C HIS A 198 1.01 27.08 -5.82
N ASN A 199 -0.22 27.56 -5.91
CA ASN A 199 -0.51 28.89 -6.45
C ASN A 199 -0.84 29.97 -5.40
N SER A 200 -0.66 29.69 -4.11
CA SER A 200 -0.73 30.72 -3.06
C SER A 200 0.67 31.07 -2.54
N GLU A 201 0.93 32.35 -2.22
CA GLU A 201 2.25 32.77 -1.68
C GLU A 201 2.61 32.03 -0.37
N GLU A 202 1.61 31.66 0.41
CA GLU A 202 1.77 30.87 1.63
C GLU A 202 2.22 29.44 1.34
N LEU A 203 1.90 28.96 0.17
CA LEU A 203 2.21 27.66 -0.35
C LEU A 203 3.62 27.55 -0.90
N ASN A 204 4.15 28.57 -1.55
CA ASN A 204 5.55 28.58 -1.95
C ASN A 204 6.48 28.38 -0.75
N ARG A 205 6.05 28.80 0.43
CA ARG A 205 6.77 28.58 1.69
C ARG A 205 6.62 27.14 2.22
N LEU A 206 5.46 26.52 2.03
CA LEU A 206 5.21 25.12 2.41
C LEU A 206 5.88 24.14 1.45
N ILE A 207 6.03 24.52 0.17
CA ILE A 207 6.68 23.66 -0.85
C ILE A 207 8.19 23.54 -0.63
N GLU A 208 8.84 24.52 -0.08
CA GLU A 208 10.25 24.38 0.33
C GLU A 208 10.41 23.39 1.50
N GLU A 209 9.31 23.04 2.18
CA GLU A 209 9.29 22.15 3.35
C GLU A 209 8.51 20.85 3.15
N GLU A 210 7.57 20.74 2.16
CA GLU A 210 6.71 19.55 1.97
C GLU A 210 6.71 19.06 0.51
N LEU A 211 7.32 17.92 0.31
CA LEU A 211 7.37 17.17 -0.93
C LEU A 211 6.18 16.20 -1.01
N LEU A 212 5.73 15.86 -2.24
CA LEU A 212 4.71 14.84 -2.48
C LEU A 212 5.18 13.46 -2.00
N ASP A 213 4.41 12.86 -1.11
CA ASP A 213 4.75 11.57 -0.51
C ASP A 213 3.99 10.41 -1.16
N TYR A 214 4.70 9.37 -1.56
CA TYR A 214 4.13 8.10 -2.03
C TYR A 214 4.35 7.00 -1.01
N TYR A 215 3.32 6.24 -0.74
CA TYR A 215 3.32 5.21 0.28
C TYR A 215 2.82 3.88 -0.27
N PHE A 216 3.51 2.81 0.07
CA PHE A 216 3.13 1.44 -0.27
C PHE A 216 3.03 0.58 0.98
N GLN A 217 2.12 -0.37 0.95
CA GLN A 217 1.99 -1.38 1.98
C GLN A 217 1.87 -2.78 1.37
#